data_347cfb80e24dbbdb462e589c2b1bb7e4
#
_entry.id   347cfb80e24dbbdb462e589c2b1bb7e4
#
_cell.length_a   1.000
_cell.length_b   1.000
_cell.length_c   1.000
_cell.angle_alpha   90.00
_cell.angle_beta   90.00
_cell.angle_gamma   90.00
#
_symmetry.space_group_name_H-M   'P 1'
#
loop_
_entity.id
_entity.type
_entity.pdbx_description
1 polymer ?
#
loop_
_entity_poly.entity_id
_entity_poly.type
_entity_poly.pdbx_seq_one_letter_code
_entity_poly.pdbx_strand_id
1 'polypeptide(L)'
;AAHGHTAAEVIYERADADKPFMGLTTFSGDFPTAKDIGIAKNYLTEEELRVLNQMVSGYFDFAEVQAIRHRPMYMSDYVEQLDNILRATGEEVLTHAGKISHAQAMEKAKAEYKRYQAQTLSPVEEEYLKTIKQLVKTAKTETEKQDGTSDPS
;
A
#
# COMPACT_ATOMS: atom_id res chain seq x y z
N ALA A 1 -0.76 9.16 15.10
CA ALA A 1 -1.44 8.04 15.68
C ALA A 1 -2.90 8.30 16.05
N ALA A 2 -3.71 8.68 15.07
CA ALA A 2 -5.14 8.95 15.26
C ALA A 2 -5.99 7.73 15.70
N HIS A 3 -5.42 6.54 15.70
CA HIS A 3 -6.06 5.27 16.09
C HIS A 3 -5.28 4.52 17.18
N GLY A 4 -4.40 5.19 17.93
CA GLY A 4 -3.64 4.60 19.03
C GLY A 4 -2.48 3.69 18.61
N HIS A 5 -2.14 3.63 17.31
CA HIS A 5 -1.08 2.79 16.77
C HIS A 5 -0.01 3.62 16.04
N THR A 6 1.24 3.17 16.10
CA THR A 6 2.31 3.77 15.29
C THR A 6 2.20 3.32 13.83
N ALA A 7 2.87 4.03 12.92
CA ALA A 7 2.94 3.64 11.51
C ALA A 7 3.52 2.23 11.34
N ALA A 8 4.55 1.87 12.10
CA ALA A 8 5.13 0.53 12.09
C ALA A 8 4.14 -0.54 12.54
N GLU A 9 3.38 -0.28 13.59
CA GLU A 9 2.35 -1.20 14.08
C GLU A 9 1.23 -1.42 13.07
N VAL A 10 0.77 -0.36 12.38
CA VAL A 10 -0.25 -0.46 11.33
C VAL A 10 0.22 -1.37 10.19
N ILE A 11 1.43 -1.18 9.71
CA ILE A 11 1.99 -2.03 8.64
C ILE A 11 2.11 -3.47 9.11
N TYR A 12 2.67 -3.68 10.30
CA TYR A 12 2.91 -5.01 10.85
C TYR A 12 1.62 -5.80 11.05
N GLU A 13 0.57 -5.17 11.53
CA GLU A 13 -0.73 -5.81 11.79
C GLU A 13 -1.57 -6.04 10.52
N ARG A 14 -1.47 -5.15 9.55
CA ARG A 14 -2.38 -5.12 8.40
C ARG A 14 -1.81 -5.72 7.12
N ALA A 15 -0.49 -5.81 6.97
CA ALA A 15 0.13 -6.49 5.83
C ALA A 15 -0.13 -8.00 5.91
N ASP A 16 -0.96 -8.51 5.01
CA ASP A 16 -1.41 -9.89 4.99
C ASP A 16 -1.67 -10.34 3.55
N ALA A 17 -0.86 -11.26 3.05
CA ALA A 17 -0.96 -11.78 1.69
C ALA A 17 -2.31 -12.46 1.37
N ASP A 18 -3.04 -12.91 2.39
CA ASP A 18 -4.34 -13.57 2.23
C ASP A 18 -5.49 -12.59 2.08
N LYS A 19 -5.24 -11.28 2.30
CA LYS A 19 -6.22 -10.23 2.08
C LYS A 19 -6.15 -9.68 0.65
N PRO A 20 -7.27 -9.11 0.12
CA PRO A 20 -7.24 -8.40 -1.16
C PRO A 20 -6.14 -7.33 -1.17
N PHE A 21 -5.30 -7.33 -2.21
CA PHE A 21 -4.16 -6.41 -2.33
C PHE A 21 -3.24 -6.41 -1.10
N MET A 22 -3.05 -7.56 -0.48
CA MET A 22 -2.27 -7.79 0.75
C MET A 22 -2.59 -6.84 1.92
N GLY A 23 -3.83 -6.37 2.00
CA GLY A 23 -4.29 -5.46 3.04
C GLY A 23 -4.16 -3.97 2.71
N LEU A 24 -3.59 -3.60 1.57
CA LEU A 24 -3.56 -2.21 1.11
C LEU A 24 -4.93 -1.75 0.61
N THR A 25 -5.29 -0.55 0.99
CA THR A 25 -6.52 0.13 0.54
C THR A 25 -6.23 1.17 -0.55
N THR A 26 -5.00 1.65 -0.62
CA THR A 26 -4.54 2.65 -1.58
C THR A 26 -3.14 2.28 -2.08
N PHE A 27 -2.91 2.42 -3.39
CA PHE A 27 -1.62 2.21 -4.03
C PHE A 27 -1.59 2.91 -5.39
N SER A 28 -0.41 3.09 -5.98
CA SER A 28 -0.18 3.97 -7.12
C SER A 28 -0.50 3.38 -8.50
N GLY A 29 -0.84 2.13 -8.62
CA GLY A 29 -1.12 1.48 -9.90
C GLY A 29 -2.30 0.53 -9.81
N ASP A 30 -2.39 -0.41 -10.73
CA ASP A 30 -3.42 -1.46 -10.70
C ASP A 30 -3.13 -2.52 -9.65
N PHE A 31 -1.86 -2.65 -9.25
CA PHE A 31 -1.39 -3.58 -8.22
C PHE A 31 -0.38 -2.91 -7.29
N PRO A 32 -0.32 -3.32 -6.01
CA PRO A 32 0.67 -2.83 -5.07
C PRO A 32 2.11 -3.06 -5.55
N THR A 33 2.97 -2.08 -5.33
CA THR A 33 4.40 -2.16 -5.62
C THR A 33 5.22 -2.27 -4.33
N ALA A 34 6.51 -2.60 -4.47
CA ALA A 34 7.44 -2.67 -3.33
C ALA A 34 7.55 -1.35 -2.55
N LYS A 35 7.31 -0.22 -3.21
CA LYS A 35 7.28 1.09 -2.57
C LYS A 35 6.00 1.29 -1.75
N ASP A 36 4.87 0.85 -2.28
CA ASP A 36 3.56 1.04 -1.64
C ASP A 36 3.45 0.30 -0.31
N ILE A 37 4.04 -0.88 -0.20
CA ILE A 37 3.94 -1.75 0.99
C ILE A 37 4.60 -1.18 2.25
N GLY A 38 5.52 -0.24 2.10
CA GLY A 38 6.25 0.40 3.20
C GLY A 38 5.59 1.67 3.73
N ILE A 39 4.43 2.05 3.23
CA ILE A 39 3.72 3.29 3.59
C ILE A 39 2.48 2.94 4.41
N ALA A 40 2.50 3.27 5.71
CA ALA A 40 1.41 2.95 6.63
C ALA A 40 0.06 3.51 6.19
N LYS A 41 0.03 4.70 5.63
CA LYS A 41 -1.18 5.35 5.11
C LYS A 41 -1.92 4.46 4.10
N ASN A 42 -1.22 3.65 3.34
CA ASN A 42 -1.80 2.78 2.34
C ASN A 42 -2.63 1.61 2.92
N TYR A 43 -2.47 1.32 4.21
CA TYR A 43 -3.23 0.29 4.92
C TYR A 43 -4.42 0.83 5.72
N LEU A 44 -4.63 2.15 5.72
CA LEU A 44 -5.74 2.77 6.44
C LEU A 44 -7.05 2.61 5.68
N THR A 45 -8.14 2.45 6.43
CA THR A 45 -9.50 2.46 5.84
C THR A 45 -9.84 3.86 5.33
N GLU A 46 -10.85 3.97 4.49
CA GLU A 46 -11.33 5.25 3.99
C GLU A 46 -11.73 6.21 5.12
N GLU A 47 -12.40 5.68 6.14
CA GLU A 47 -12.77 6.45 7.33
C GLU A 47 -11.55 6.95 8.11
N GLU A 48 -10.57 6.07 8.36
CA GLU A 48 -9.32 6.43 9.02
C GLU A 48 -8.55 7.51 8.23
N LEU A 49 -8.49 7.40 6.91
CA LEU A 49 -7.87 8.41 6.04
C LEU A 49 -8.61 9.74 6.11
N ARG A 50 -9.93 9.72 6.12
CA ARG A 50 -10.75 10.93 6.24
C ARG A 50 -10.49 11.65 7.56
N VAL A 51 -10.48 10.93 8.67
CA VAL A 51 -10.15 11.47 10.00
C VAL A 51 -8.75 12.07 10.02
N LEU A 52 -7.76 11.34 9.50
CA LEU A 52 -6.38 11.83 9.41
C LEU A 52 -6.28 13.12 8.59
N ASN A 53 -6.93 13.18 7.43
CA ASN A 53 -6.91 14.36 6.57
C ASN A 53 -7.59 15.56 7.25
N GLN A 54 -8.67 15.35 7.98
CA GLN A 54 -9.34 16.43 8.73
C GLN A 54 -8.46 16.96 9.87
N MET A 55 -7.75 16.09 10.57
CA MET A 55 -6.81 16.50 11.62
C MET A 55 -5.66 17.33 11.06
N VAL A 56 -5.07 16.89 9.95
CA VAL A 56 -3.97 17.63 9.29
C VAL A 56 -4.46 18.98 8.80
N SER A 57 -5.66 19.07 8.22
CA SER A 57 -6.26 20.34 7.79
C SER A 57 -6.50 21.27 8.94
N GLY A 58 -7.05 20.79 10.05
CA GLY A 58 -7.27 21.59 11.27
C GLY A 58 -5.97 22.11 11.87
N TYR A 59 -4.92 21.31 11.84
CA TYR A 59 -3.58 21.71 12.28
C TYR A 59 -3.00 22.84 11.40
N PHE A 60 -3.08 22.73 10.09
CA PHE A 60 -2.61 23.78 9.19
C PHE A 60 -3.43 25.06 9.31
N ASP A 61 -4.74 24.97 9.47
CA ASP A 61 -5.62 26.12 9.70
C ASP A 61 -5.23 26.86 10.96
N PHE A 62 -4.95 26.16 12.04
CA PHE A 62 -4.46 26.75 13.29
C PHE A 62 -3.12 27.44 13.08
N ALA A 63 -2.16 26.82 12.41
CA ALA A 63 -0.85 27.40 12.14
C ALA A 63 -0.98 28.69 11.30
N GLU A 64 -1.87 28.70 10.30
CA GLU A 64 -2.16 29.87 9.47
C GLU A 64 -2.74 31.04 10.30
N VAL A 65 -3.68 30.77 11.21
CA VAL A 65 -4.24 31.79 12.11
C VAL A 65 -3.13 32.41 12.98
N GLN A 66 -2.21 31.61 13.52
CA GLN A 66 -1.09 32.11 14.29
C GLN A 66 -0.16 33.00 13.45
N ALA A 67 0.09 32.60 12.20
CA ALA A 67 0.90 33.41 11.28
C ALA A 67 0.24 34.76 10.97
N ILE A 68 -1.05 34.80 10.71
CA ILE A 68 -1.84 36.02 10.47
C ILE A 68 -1.78 36.94 11.69
N ARG A 69 -1.84 36.40 12.90
CA ARG A 69 -1.76 37.16 14.15
C ARG A 69 -0.33 37.52 14.56
N HIS A 70 0.67 37.21 13.74
CA HIS A 70 2.09 37.44 14.00
C HIS A 70 2.56 36.85 15.35
N ARG A 71 2.00 35.71 15.74
CA ARG A 71 2.40 35.00 16.96
C ARG A 71 3.45 33.95 16.59
N PRO A 72 4.68 34.03 17.11
CA PRO A 72 5.67 33.01 16.85
C PRO A 72 5.24 31.68 17.47
N MET A 73 5.41 30.58 16.71
CA MET A 73 5.17 29.22 17.20
C MET A 73 6.49 28.46 17.28
N TYR A 74 6.72 27.84 18.42
CA TYR A 74 7.83 26.91 18.63
C TYR A 74 7.37 25.45 18.41
N MET A 75 8.30 24.53 18.23
CA MET A 75 7.96 23.11 18.02
C MET A 75 7.12 22.54 19.17
N SER A 76 7.36 22.96 20.41
CA SER A 76 6.54 22.56 21.56
C SER A 76 5.07 22.97 21.43
N ASP A 77 4.80 24.14 20.86
CA ASP A 77 3.44 24.64 20.63
C ASP A 77 2.72 23.80 19.58
N TYR A 78 3.42 23.38 18.52
CA TYR A 78 2.89 22.49 17.50
C TYR A 78 2.52 21.11 18.06
N VAL A 79 3.38 20.53 18.88
CA VAL A 79 3.12 19.24 19.55
C VAL A 79 1.92 19.35 20.48
N GLU A 80 1.84 20.40 21.29
CA GLU A 80 0.72 20.64 22.21
C GLU A 80 -0.61 20.79 21.45
N GLN A 81 -0.63 21.53 20.36
CA GLN A 81 -1.84 21.68 19.54
C GLN A 81 -2.27 20.37 18.88
N LEU A 82 -1.33 19.58 18.39
CA LEU A 82 -1.65 18.27 17.84
C LEU A 82 -2.28 17.36 18.92
N ASP A 83 -1.72 17.34 20.12
CA ASP A 83 -2.27 16.58 21.25
C ASP A 83 -3.67 17.06 21.62
N ASN A 84 -3.91 18.36 21.64
CA ASN A 84 -5.22 18.95 21.92
C ASN A 84 -6.27 18.56 20.86
N ILE A 85 -5.90 18.57 19.59
CA ILE A 85 -6.77 18.14 18.48
C ILE A 85 -7.11 16.67 18.62
N LEU A 86 -6.12 15.81 18.88
CA LEU A 86 -6.33 14.37 19.06
C LEU A 86 -7.29 14.08 20.22
N ARG A 87 -7.10 14.76 21.37
CA ARG A 87 -7.97 14.59 22.53
C ARG A 87 -9.39 15.11 22.29
N ALA A 88 -9.52 16.25 21.60
CA ALA A 88 -10.82 16.84 21.28
C ALA A 88 -11.65 15.96 20.33
N THR A 89 -11.00 15.19 19.46
CA THR A 89 -11.65 14.24 18.54
C THR A 89 -11.90 12.86 19.16
N GLY A 90 -11.53 12.65 20.41
CA GLY A 90 -11.68 11.36 21.11
C GLY A 90 -10.61 10.33 20.75
N GLU A 91 -9.56 10.75 20.05
CA GLU A 91 -8.46 9.87 19.65
C GLU A 91 -7.43 9.71 20.78
N GLU A 92 -6.78 8.55 20.81
CA GLU A 92 -5.72 8.31 21.78
C GLU A 92 -4.41 8.97 21.37
N VAL A 93 -3.78 9.67 22.29
CA VAL A 93 -2.44 10.22 22.10
C VAL A 93 -1.42 9.15 22.45
N LEU A 94 -0.50 8.87 21.52
CA LEU A 94 0.60 7.94 21.77
C LEU A 94 1.60 8.55 22.76
N THR A 95 1.80 7.85 23.87
CA THR A 95 2.76 8.22 24.92
C THR A 95 4.08 7.46 24.85
N HIS A 96 4.18 6.53 23.89
CA HIS A 96 5.34 5.65 23.71
C HIS A 96 5.67 5.46 22.22
N ALA A 97 6.86 4.97 21.95
CA ALA A 97 7.35 4.75 20.56
C ALA A 97 6.73 3.54 19.84
N GLY A 98 5.79 2.83 20.48
CA GLY A 98 5.20 1.60 19.95
C GLY A 98 6.03 0.36 20.25
N LYS A 99 5.42 -0.82 20.01
CA LYS A 99 6.03 -2.14 20.29
C LYS A 99 6.79 -2.72 19.09
N ILE A 100 6.52 -2.20 17.90
CA ILE A 100 7.08 -2.69 16.63
C ILE A 100 8.04 -1.66 16.07
N SER A 101 9.26 -2.09 15.76
CA SER A 101 10.25 -1.24 15.09
C SER A 101 9.92 -1.07 13.60
N HIS A 102 10.45 -0.02 12.99
CA HIS A 102 10.38 0.17 11.55
C HIS A 102 10.96 -1.02 10.78
N ALA A 103 12.09 -1.55 11.22
CA ALA A 103 12.73 -2.72 10.61
C ALA A 103 11.83 -3.96 10.63
N GLN A 104 11.20 -4.24 11.77
CA GLN A 104 10.25 -5.35 11.90
C GLN A 104 9.04 -5.19 10.98
N ALA A 105 8.49 -3.98 10.88
CA ALA A 105 7.38 -3.68 9.98
C ALA A 105 7.76 -3.89 8.52
N MET A 106 8.94 -3.43 8.10
CA MET A 106 9.43 -3.60 6.73
C MET A 106 9.71 -5.07 6.40
N GLU A 107 10.28 -5.82 7.32
CA GLU A 107 10.50 -7.26 7.16
C GLU A 107 9.18 -8.01 6.96
N LYS A 108 8.18 -7.72 7.79
CA LYS A 108 6.83 -8.30 7.66
C LYS A 108 6.19 -7.94 6.31
N ALA A 109 6.21 -6.68 5.94
CA ALA A 109 5.63 -6.20 4.69
C ALA A 109 6.27 -6.86 3.46
N LYS A 110 7.59 -6.98 3.43
CA LYS A 110 8.33 -7.64 2.35
C LYS A 110 8.03 -9.13 2.27
N ALA A 111 7.94 -9.82 3.40
CA ALA A 111 7.59 -11.24 3.44
C ALA A 111 6.17 -11.48 2.90
N GLU A 112 5.20 -10.68 3.32
CA GLU A 112 3.82 -10.76 2.84
C GLU A 112 3.71 -10.37 1.36
N TYR A 113 4.50 -9.40 0.90
CA TYR A 113 4.56 -9.01 -0.51
C TYR A 113 5.05 -10.14 -1.41
N LYS A 114 6.08 -10.87 -1.00
CA LYS A 114 6.55 -12.05 -1.74
C LYS A 114 5.47 -13.12 -1.84
N ARG A 115 4.77 -13.39 -0.75
CA ARG A 115 3.66 -14.34 -0.74
C ARG A 115 2.53 -13.87 -1.65
N TYR A 116 2.19 -12.60 -1.60
CA TYR A 116 1.17 -12.00 -2.47
C TYR A 116 1.54 -12.12 -3.95
N GLN A 117 2.77 -11.80 -4.32
CA GLN A 117 3.26 -11.94 -5.69
C GLN A 117 3.19 -13.39 -6.18
N ALA A 118 3.61 -14.35 -5.36
CA ALA A 118 3.55 -15.76 -5.69
C ALA A 118 2.10 -16.24 -5.94
N GLN A 119 1.15 -15.74 -5.18
CA GLN A 119 -0.28 -16.07 -5.32
C GLN A 119 -0.94 -15.41 -6.53
N THR A 120 -0.53 -14.21 -6.91
CA THR A 120 -1.14 -13.44 -8.01
C THR A 120 -0.48 -13.67 -9.36
N LEU A 121 0.82 -13.91 -9.41
CA LEU A 121 1.55 -14.15 -10.66
C LEU A 121 1.34 -15.57 -11.20
N SER A 122 1.14 -16.54 -10.32
CA SER A 122 0.96 -17.94 -10.73
C SER A 122 -0.17 -18.16 -11.76
N PRO A 123 -1.39 -17.62 -11.58
CA PRO A 123 -2.45 -17.70 -12.58
C PRO A 123 -2.11 -16.99 -13.90
N VAL A 124 -1.44 -15.84 -13.84
CA VAL A 124 -1.03 -15.08 -15.03
C VAL A 124 0.07 -15.80 -15.79
N GLU A 125 1.04 -16.37 -15.11
CA GLU A 125 2.10 -17.19 -15.71
C GLU A 125 1.53 -18.45 -16.37
N GLU A 126 0.60 -19.12 -15.72
CA GLU A 126 -0.08 -20.30 -16.30
C GLU A 126 -0.84 -19.94 -17.58
N GLU A 127 -1.57 -18.83 -17.58
CA GLU A 127 -2.31 -18.36 -18.75
C GLU A 127 -1.35 -17.97 -19.88
N TYR A 128 -0.26 -17.30 -19.57
CA TYR A 128 0.79 -16.95 -20.53
C TYR A 128 1.44 -18.20 -21.16
N LEU A 129 1.78 -19.19 -20.35
CA LEU A 129 2.33 -20.45 -20.82
C LEU A 129 1.34 -21.23 -21.72
N LYS A 130 0.04 -21.22 -21.38
CA LYS A 130 -1.00 -21.81 -22.22
C LYS A 130 -1.07 -21.12 -23.58
N THR A 131 -1.03 -19.80 -23.60
CA THR A 131 -1.05 -18.99 -24.83
C THR A 131 0.16 -19.29 -25.71
N ILE A 132 1.36 -19.39 -25.15
CA ILE A 132 2.58 -19.75 -25.89
C ILE A 132 2.47 -21.16 -26.48
N LYS A 133 2.00 -22.13 -25.70
CA LYS A 133 1.80 -23.50 -26.19
C LYS A 133 0.82 -23.57 -27.37
N GLN A 134 -0.26 -22.81 -27.33
CA GLN A 134 -1.23 -22.71 -28.41
C GLN A 134 -0.61 -22.10 -29.67
N LEU A 135 0.13 -21.01 -29.54
CA LEU A 135 0.82 -20.36 -30.66
C LEU A 135 1.84 -21.28 -31.32
N VAL A 136 2.63 -22.01 -30.56
CA VAL A 136 3.59 -23.01 -31.09
C VAL A 136 2.89 -24.15 -31.82
N LYS A 137 1.77 -24.63 -31.30
CA LYS A 137 0.99 -25.70 -31.94
C LYS A 137 0.40 -25.23 -33.28
N THR A 138 -0.13 -24.02 -33.34
CA THR A 138 -0.69 -23.43 -34.55
C THR A 138 0.40 -23.26 -35.64
N ALA A 139 1.58 -22.73 -35.24
CA ALA A 139 2.71 -22.56 -36.14
C ALA A 139 3.18 -23.91 -36.75
N LYS A 140 3.26 -24.98 -35.97
CA LYS A 140 3.61 -26.31 -36.45
C LYS A 140 2.59 -26.84 -37.47
N THR A 141 1.29 -26.66 -37.21
CA THR A 141 0.21 -27.12 -38.10
C THR A 141 0.23 -26.37 -39.42
N GLU A 142 0.59 -25.10 -39.45
CA GLU A 142 0.73 -24.32 -40.68
C GLU A 142 1.94 -24.73 -41.50
N THR A 143 3.06 -25.08 -40.86
CA THR A 143 4.27 -25.56 -41.52
C THR A 143 4.03 -26.94 -42.20
N GLU A 144 3.33 -27.84 -41.53
CA GLU A 144 2.98 -29.15 -42.06
C GLU A 144 2.01 -29.07 -43.26
N LYS A 145 1.16 -28.04 -43.33
CA LYS A 145 0.26 -27.82 -44.48
C LYS A 145 0.99 -27.25 -45.70
N GLN A 146 2.09 -26.52 -45.51
CA GLN A 146 2.89 -26.00 -46.64
C GLN A 146 3.81 -27.03 -47.25
N ASP A 147 4.30 -28.00 -46.50
CA ASP A 147 5.14 -29.09 -47.01
C ASP A 147 4.34 -30.19 -47.75
N GLY A 148 3.02 -30.20 -47.55
CA GLY A 148 2.13 -31.19 -48.20
C GLY A 148 1.67 -30.86 -49.62
N THR A 149 2.10 -29.76 -50.23
CA THR A 149 1.64 -29.30 -51.57
C THR A 149 2.75 -29.22 -52.62
N SER A 150 3.78 -30.03 -52.53
CA SER A 150 4.69 -30.26 -53.65
C SER A 150 4.48 -31.65 -54.17
N ASP A 151 3.48 -31.79 -55.06
CA ASP A 151 3.36 -32.93 -55.93
C ASP A 151 4.02 -32.59 -57.28
N PRO A 152 5.07 -33.28 -57.68
CA PRO A 152 5.62 -33.16 -59.03
C PRO A 152 4.86 -34.11 -59.94
N SER A 153 4.08 -33.60 -60.81
CA SER A 153 3.66 -34.34 -62.01
C SER A 153 4.74 -34.32 -63.04
#